data_330f11fcfce5af2bc7fb67ec20a9fbf7
#
_entry.id   330f11fcfce5af2bc7fb67ec20a9fbf7
#
_cell.length_a   1.000
_cell.length_b   1.000
_cell.length_c   1.000
_cell.angle_alpha   90.00
_cell.angle_beta   90.00
_cell.angle_gamma   90.00
#
_symmetry.space_group_name_H-M   'P 1'
#
loop_
_entity.id
_entity.type
_entity.pdbx_description
1 polymer ?
#
loop_
_entity_poly.entity_id
_entity_poly.type
_entity_poly.pdbx_seq_one_letter_code
_entity_poly.pdbx_strand_id
1 'polypeptide(L)'
;KARCNVYHPRGMKSKFEWRVNGFDRMGQAGVHSIGMGVLIGLEEWRTDVTMMAYHLRYLQKKYWKTKYSVNFPRMRPAENGGFQPNVIMNDRELAQLTFAMRIFDHDVDISYSTREPAHIRDNMAGLGVTTMSAESKTEPGGYYTYPQALEQFHVSDERTAVEVERALKSLGREPVWKDWDASFDQFASTR
;
A
#
# COMPACT_ATOMS: atom_id res chain seq x y z
N LYS A 1 -2.29 9.88 -17.76
CA LYS A 1 -2.45 11.33 -17.57
C LYS A 1 -3.87 11.81 -17.90
N ALA A 2 -4.42 11.55 -19.09
CA ALA A 2 -5.75 12.01 -19.51
C ALA A 2 -6.86 11.58 -18.53
N ARG A 3 -6.83 10.33 -18.05
CA ARG A 3 -7.81 9.77 -17.12
C ARG A 3 -7.68 10.34 -15.69
N CYS A 4 -6.51 10.81 -15.29
CA CYS A 4 -6.32 11.42 -13.97
C CYS A 4 -7.25 12.61 -13.73
N ASN A 5 -7.51 13.44 -14.74
CA ASN A 5 -8.40 14.58 -14.62
C ASN A 5 -9.88 14.18 -14.52
N VAL A 6 -10.24 12.99 -14.99
CA VAL A 6 -11.61 12.45 -14.84
C VAL A 6 -11.87 12.10 -13.37
N TYR A 7 -10.91 11.42 -12.72
CA TYR A 7 -11.04 11.00 -11.32
C TYR A 7 -10.74 12.12 -10.32
N HIS A 8 -9.91 13.07 -10.71
CA HIS A 8 -9.50 14.20 -9.88
C HIS A 8 -9.64 15.51 -10.64
N PRO A 9 -10.88 16.03 -10.81
CA PRO A 9 -11.11 17.22 -11.66
C PRO A 9 -10.58 18.50 -11.02
N ARG A 10 -10.35 18.54 -9.71
CA ARG A 10 -9.92 19.72 -8.95
C ARG A 10 -8.88 19.38 -7.89
N GLY A 11 -8.18 20.41 -7.41
CA GLY A 11 -7.21 20.32 -6.33
C GLY A 11 -5.85 19.75 -6.76
N MET A 12 -4.95 19.54 -5.79
CA MET A 12 -3.58 19.09 -6.06
C MET A 12 -3.52 17.70 -6.68
N LYS A 13 -4.52 16.84 -6.42
CA LYS A 13 -4.60 15.50 -7.01
C LYS A 13 -4.81 15.52 -8.53
N SER A 14 -5.35 16.60 -9.12
CA SER A 14 -5.49 16.75 -10.58
C SER A 14 -4.16 16.97 -11.29
N LYS A 15 -3.14 17.44 -10.59
CA LYS A 15 -1.82 17.74 -11.14
C LYS A 15 -0.98 16.46 -11.25
N PHE A 16 -1.22 15.67 -12.31
CA PHE A 16 -0.60 14.35 -12.50
C PHE A 16 0.93 14.37 -12.36
N GLU A 17 1.59 15.27 -13.08
CA GLU A 17 3.06 15.36 -13.05
C GLU A 17 3.61 15.75 -11.67
N TRP A 18 2.93 16.64 -10.97
CA TRP A 18 3.28 16.97 -9.59
C TRP A 18 3.23 15.75 -8.66
N ARG A 19 2.21 14.91 -8.84
CA ARG A 19 2.06 13.67 -8.04
C ARG A 19 3.15 12.66 -8.35
N VAL A 20 3.38 12.38 -9.63
CA VAL A 20 4.40 11.42 -10.07
C VAL A 20 5.79 11.88 -9.65
N ASN A 21 6.12 13.15 -9.87
CA ASN A 21 7.39 13.72 -9.44
C ASN A 21 7.51 13.87 -7.91
N GLY A 22 6.46 13.56 -7.15
CA GLY A 22 6.51 13.50 -5.69
C GLY A 22 7.54 12.50 -5.19
N PHE A 23 7.63 11.37 -5.83
CA PHE A 23 8.61 10.33 -5.49
C PHE A 23 10.05 10.78 -5.73
N ASP A 24 10.30 11.52 -6.81
CA ASP A 24 11.60 12.14 -7.07
C ASP A 24 11.97 13.18 -5.98
N ARG A 25 11.01 14.01 -5.57
CA ARG A 25 11.25 14.97 -4.49
C ARG A 25 11.57 14.29 -3.16
N MET A 26 10.89 13.19 -2.84
CA MET A 26 11.20 12.39 -1.64
C MET A 26 12.61 11.78 -1.73
N GLY A 27 12.97 11.21 -2.87
CA GLY A 27 14.31 10.67 -3.09
C GLY A 27 15.40 11.74 -3.02
N GLN A 28 15.16 12.92 -3.60
CA GLN A 28 16.08 14.08 -3.50
C GLN A 28 16.24 14.56 -2.05
N ALA A 29 15.18 14.52 -1.27
CA ALA A 29 15.19 14.86 0.16
C ALA A 29 15.85 13.79 1.04
N GLY A 30 16.28 12.66 0.48
CA GLY A 30 16.92 11.57 1.22
C GLY A 30 15.95 10.78 2.10
N VAL A 31 14.67 10.71 1.71
CA VAL A 31 13.70 9.91 2.46
C VAL A 31 14.12 8.44 2.43
N HIS A 32 14.24 7.85 3.62
CA HIS A 32 14.78 6.50 3.79
C HIS A 32 13.88 5.42 3.17
N SER A 33 12.55 5.52 3.32
CA SER A 33 11.60 4.55 2.80
C SER A 33 10.45 5.25 2.07
N ILE A 34 10.15 4.79 0.86
CA ILE A 34 9.12 5.37 -0.01
C ILE A 34 8.10 4.28 -0.37
N GLY A 35 6.85 4.50 0.03
CA GLY A 35 5.73 3.64 -0.35
C GLY A 35 5.08 4.09 -1.66
N MET A 36 4.90 3.15 -2.58
CA MET A 36 4.19 3.35 -3.84
C MET A 36 2.94 2.49 -3.87
N GLY A 37 1.88 2.95 -4.53
CA GLY A 37 0.66 2.15 -4.62
C GLY A 37 -0.18 2.45 -5.86
N VAL A 38 -0.87 1.42 -6.30
CA VAL A 38 -1.88 1.50 -7.36
C VAL A 38 -3.23 1.14 -6.77
N LEU A 39 -4.19 2.06 -6.84
CA LEU A 39 -5.58 1.78 -6.46
C LEU A 39 -6.21 0.94 -7.59
N ILE A 40 -6.37 -0.35 -7.33
CA ILE A 40 -6.96 -1.31 -8.27
C ILE A 40 -8.47 -1.07 -8.38
N GLY A 41 -8.95 -0.95 -9.60
CA GLY A 41 -10.37 -0.78 -9.90
C GLY A 41 -10.71 0.48 -10.70
N LEU A 42 -9.81 1.44 -10.79
CA LEU A 42 -10.03 2.64 -11.60
C LEU A 42 -9.90 2.36 -13.10
N GLU A 43 -8.86 1.65 -13.48
CA GLU A 43 -8.53 1.31 -14.87
C GLU A 43 -8.01 -0.14 -14.95
N GLU A 44 -7.55 -0.56 -16.15
CA GLU A 44 -6.93 -1.86 -16.34
C GLU A 44 -5.68 -1.99 -15.47
N TRP A 45 -5.76 -2.83 -14.45
CA TRP A 45 -4.76 -2.94 -13.42
C TRP A 45 -3.39 -3.42 -13.92
N ARG A 46 -3.35 -4.23 -14.99
CA ARG A 46 -2.07 -4.72 -15.58
C ARG A 46 -1.27 -3.55 -16.12
N THR A 47 -1.93 -2.61 -16.79
CA THR A 47 -1.30 -1.39 -17.30
C THR A 47 -0.79 -0.52 -16.16
N ASP A 48 -1.61 -0.27 -15.16
CA ASP A 48 -1.26 0.61 -14.05
C ASP A 48 -0.10 0.05 -13.23
N VAL A 49 -0.11 -1.25 -12.95
CA VAL A 49 0.97 -1.93 -12.22
C VAL A 49 2.25 -1.97 -13.03
N THR A 50 2.16 -2.21 -14.34
CA THR A 50 3.34 -2.18 -15.23
C THR A 50 3.99 -0.81 -15.22
N MET A 51 3.21 0.26 -15.30
CA MET A 51 3.74 1.63 -15.24
C MET A 51 4.35 1.93 -13.88
N MET A 52 3.75 1.46 -12.79
CA MET A 52 4.34 1.57 -11.45
C MET A 52 5.66 0.80 -11.35
N ALA A 53 5.75 -0.40 -11.90
CA ALA A 53 6.98 -1.20 -11.91
C ALA A 53 8.12 -0.50 -12.65
N TYR A 54 7.85 0.12 -13.81
CA TYR A 54 8.84 0.95 -14.52
C TYR A 54 9.27 2.15 -13.67
N HIS A 55 8.34 2.81 -13.01
CA HIS A 55 8.64 3.95 -12.14
C HIS A 55 9.47 3.51 -10.93
N LEU A 56 9.15 2.38 -10.31
CA LEU A 56 9.93 1.78 -9.23
C LEU A 56 11.39 1.55 -9.68
N ARG A 57 11.61 0.90 -10.82
CA ARG A 57 12.96 0.66 -11.35
C ARG A 57 13.73 1.95 -11.64
N TYR A 58 13.05 2.98 -12.14
CA TYR A 58 13.66 4.30 -12.32
C TYR A 58 14.13 4.89 -10.99
N LEU A 59 13.25 4.87 -9.97
CA LEU A 59 13.56 5.42 -8.66
C LEU A 59 14.68 4.63 -7.95
N GLN A 60 14.66 3.32 -8.01
CA GLN A 60 15.70 2.45 -7.45
C GLN A 60 17.08 2.74 -8.04
N LYS A 61 17.14 2.95 -9.37
CA LYS A 61 18.39 3.33 -10.03
C LYS A 61 18.89 4.70 -9.60
N LYS A 62 17.97 5.64 -9.45
CA LYS A 62 18.32 7.04 -9.16
C LYS A 62 18.60 7.28 -7.68
N TYR A 63 17.84 6.62 -6.81
CA TYR A 63 17.89 6.77 -5.35
C TYR A 63 18.13 5.42 -4.68
N TRP A 64 19.26 4.82 -4.99
CA TRP A 64 19.60 3.44 -4.60
C TRP A 64 19.76 3.23 -3.09
N LYS A 65 19.89 4.31 -2.29
CA LYS A 65 19.92 4.25 -0.82
C LYS A 65 18.52 4.23 -0.18
N THR A 66 17.48 4.47 -0.97
CA THR A 66 16.10 4.50 -0.49
C THR A 66 15.49 3.10 -0.58
N LYS A 67 14.82 2.66 0.48
CA LYS A 67 13.97 1.46 0.46
C LYS A 67 12.63 1.76 -0.18
N TYR A 68 12.05 0.74 -0.79
CA TYR A 68 10.76 0.88 -1.46
C TYR A 68 9.77 -0.17 -0.96
N SER A 69 8.53 0.27 -0.79
CA SER A 69 7.40 -0.63 -0.57
C SER A 69 6.32 -0.40 -1.62
N VAL A 70 5.58 -1.46 -1.94
CA VAL A 70 4.44 -1.39 -2.88
C VAL A 70 3.18 -1.94 -2.25
N ASN A 71 2.03 -1.38 -2.64
CA ASN A 71 0.73 -1.89 -2.25
C ASN A 71 -0.27 -1.81 -3.40
N PHE A 72 -1.26 -2.69 -3.37
CA PHE A 72 -2.28 -2.85 -4.41
C PHE A 72 -3.67 -2.86 -3.79
N PRO A 73 -4.10 -1.76 -3.12
CA PRO A 73 -5.42 -1.72 -2.50
C PRO A 73 -6.50 -1.81 -3.56
N ARG A 74 -7.40 -2.79 -3.42
CA ARG A 74 -8.57 -2.90 -4.28
C ARG A 74 -9.61 -1.86 -3.87
N MET A 75 -10.19 -1.20 -4.87
CA MET A 75 -11.29 -0.27 -4.63
C MET A 75 -12.48 -1.04 -4.07
N ARG A 76 -13.06 -0.53 -3.01
CA ARG A 76 -14.32 -1.00 -2.45
C ARG A 76 -15.43 -0.01 -2.83
N PRO A 77 -16.64 -0.49 -3.13
CA PRO A 77 -17.78 0.40 -3.34
C PRO A 77 -17.96 1.31 -2.13
N ALA A 78 -18.22 2.59 -2.36
CA ALA A 78 -18.55 3.51 -1.28
C ALA A 78 -20.04 3.36 -0.92
N GLU A 79 -20.35 3.32 0.37
CA GLU A 79 -21.72 3.12 0.87
C GLU A 79 -22.69 4.24 0.43
N ASN A 80 -22.18 5.44 0.19
CA ASN A 80 -22.98 6.63 -0.13
C ASN A 80 -23.00 6.98 -1.63
N GLY A 81 -23.02 5.99 -2.53
CA GLY A 81 -23.13 6.23 -3.97
C GLY A 81 -21.87 6.80 -4.61
N GLY A 82 -20.70 6.49 -4.05
CA GLY A 82 -19.42 6.91 -4.59
C GLY A 82 -19.05 6.21 -5.89
N PHE A 83 -17.83 6.43 -6.30
CA PHE A 83 -17.27 5.88 -7.53
C PHE A 83 -17.27 4.35 -7.52
N GLN A 84 -17.85 3.73 -8.53
CA GLN A 84 -17.84 2.27 -8.70
C GLN A 84 -16.56 1.84 -9.44
N PRO A 85 -15.97 0.68 -9.08
CA PRO A 85 -14.80 0.18 -9.79
C PRO A 85 -15.15 -0.17 -11.26
N ASN A 86 -14.34 0.29 -12.20
CA ASN A 86 -14.46 -0.08 -13.62
C ASN A 86 -13.97 -1.50 -13.88
N VAL A 87 -13.04 -1.98 -13.07
CA VAL A 87 -12.45 -3.31 -13.15
C VAL A 87 -12.45 -3.94 -11.76
N ILE A 88 -12.94 -5.17 -11.66
CA ILE A 88 -12.95 -5.93 -10.42
C ILE A 88 -11.81 -6.95 -10.47
N MET A 89 -10.88 -6.86 -9.53
CA MET A 89 -9.83 -7.85 -9.33
C MET A 89 -10.27 -8.86 -8.28
N ASN A 90 -10.26 -10.13 -8.63
CA ASN A 90 -10.52 -11.21 -7.68
C ASN A 90 -9.27 -11.59 -6.85
N ASP A 91 -9.44 -12.47 -5.85
CA ASP A 91 -8.36 -12.85 -4.94
C ASP A 91 -7.22 -13.58 -5.65
N ARG A 92 -7.55 -14.42 -6.65
CA ARG A 92 -6.55 -15.12 -7.46
C ARG A 92 -5.68 -14.16 -8.26
N GLU A 93 -6.28 -13.14 -8.85
CA GLU A 93 -5.55 -12.11 -9.60
C GLU A 93 -4.67 -11.27 -8.67
N LEU A 94 -5.14 -10.94 -7.45
CA LEU A 94 -4.34 -10.25 -6.46
C LEU A 94 -3.14 -11.09 -6.00
N ALA A 95 -3.33 -12.38 -5.77
CA ALA A 95 -2.24 -13.30 -5.45
C ALA A 95 -1.25 -13.42 -6.62
N GLN A 96 -1.75 -13.56 -7.86
CA GLN A 96 -0.91 -13.58 -9.06
C GLN A 96 -0.08 -12.31 -9.21
N LEU A 97 -0.69 -11.14 -8.99
CA LEU A 97 0.01 -9.87 -9.01
C LEU A 97 1.11 -9.80 -7.95
N THR A 98 0.82 -10.25 -6.73
CA THR A 98 1.79 -10.27 -5.63
C THR A 98 2.99 -11.15 -5.97
N PHE A 99 2.76 -12.35 -6.53
CA PHE A 99 3.85 -13.23 -6.96
C PHE A 99 4.62 -12.66 -8.14
N ALA A 100 3.94 -12.05 -9.11
CA ALA A 100 4.61 -11.39 -10.24
C ALA A 100 5.51 -10.25 -9.75
N MET A 101 5.03 -9.46 -8.79
CA MET A 101 5.82 -8.38 -8.19
C MET A 101 7.03 -8.91 -7.42
N ARG A 102 6.89 -10.02 -6.69
CA ARG A 102 7.99 -10.68 -5.98
C ARG A 102 9.04 -11.26 -6.93
N ILE A 103 8.62 -11.79 -8.09
CA ILE A 103 9.54 -12.26 -9.14
C ILE A 103 10.24 -11.07 -9.80
N PHE A 104 9.51 -9.98 -10.04
CA PHE A 104 10.06 -8.76 -10.64
C PHE A 104 11.10 -8.09 -9.74
N ASP A 105 10.83 -8.06 -8.43
CA ASP A 105 11.70 -7.45 -7.43
C ASP A 105 11.63 -8.23 -6.12
N HIS A 106 12.72 -8.94 -5.79
CA HIS A 106 12.78 -9.78 -4.60
C HIS A 106 12.95 -8.99 -3.30
N ASP A 107 13.47 -7.76 -3.37
CA ASP A 107 13.78 -6.93 -2.21
C ASP A 107 12.68 -5.92 -1.85
N VAL A 108 11.76 -5.63 -2.78
CA VAL A 108 10.70 -4.67 -2.51
C VAL A 108 9.76 -5.17 -1.41
N ASP A 109 9.43 -4.32 -0.46
CA ASP A 109 8.38 -4.63 0.50
C ASP A 109 7.00 -4.63 -0.15
N ILE A 110 6.20 -5.66 0.11
CA ILE A 110 4.81 -5.74 -0.36
C ILE A 110 3.88 -5.66 0.84
N SER A 111 3.05 -4.62 0.86
CA SER A 111 2.16 -4.33 1.98
C SER A 111 0.70 -4.64 1.65
N TYR A 112 0.02 -5.32 2.56
CA TYR A 112 -1.44 -5.49 2.52
C TYR A 112 -2.11 -4.67 3.62
N SER A 113 -3.13 -3.92 3.22
CA SER A 113 -3.92 -3.10 4.14
C SER A 113 -5.15 -3.84 4.65
N THR A 114 -5.79 -3.27 5.66
CA THR A 114 -7.06 -3.73 6.22
C THR A 114 -8.25 -3.64 5.25
N ARG A 115 -8.06 -3.13 4.04
CA ARG A 115 -9.05 -3.23 2.94
C ARG A 115 -9.26 -4.66 2.48
N GLU A 116 -8.23 -5.50 2.60
CA GLU A 116 -8.32 -6.89 2.24
C GLU A 116 -8.89 -7.71 3.41
N PRO A 117 -9.80 -8.67 3.15
CA PRO A 117 -10.40 -9.47 4.19
C PRO A 117 -9.37 -10.38 4.88
N ALA A 118 -9.65 -10.75 6.13
CA ALA A 118 -8.77 -11.54 6.97
C ALA A 118 -8.24 -12.80 6.27
N HIS A 119 -9.13 -13.55 5.60
CA HIS A 119 -8.73 -14.81 4.94
C HIS A 119 -7.66 -14.62 3.87
N ILE A 120 -7.74 -13.56 3.04
CA ILE A 120 -6.72 -13.32 2.00
C ILE A 120 -5.42 -12.84 2.63
N ARG A 121 -5.48 -12.02 3.65
CA ARG A 121 -4.31 -11.51 4.37
C ARG A 121 -3.55 -12.66 5.05
N ASP A 122 -4.26 -13.53 5.74
CA ASP A 122 -3.68 -14.68 6.45
C ASP A 122 -3.05 -15.67 5.45
N ASN A 123 -3.73 -15.99 4.36
CA ASN A 123 -3.20 -16.88 3.33
C ASN A 123 -1.99 -16.31 2.58
N MET A 124 -1.93 -14.98 2.41
CA MET A 124 -0.81 -14.34 1.71
C MET A 124 0.37 -14.02 2.63
N ALA A 125 0.19 -14.14 3.95
CA ALA A 125 1.27 -13.96 4.91
C ALA A 125 2.38 -14.98 4.67
N GLY A 126 3.58 -14.49 4.36
CA GLY A 126 4.74 -15.32 4.05
C GLY A 126 4.75 -15.96 2.65
N LEU A 127 3.76 -15.62 1.80
CA LEU A 127 3.74 -15.99 0.39
C LEU A 127 4.09 -14.81 -0.55
N GLY A 128 4.80 -13.82 -0.05
CA GLY A 128 5.21 -12.65 -0.81
C GLY A 128 4.90 -11.32 -0.14
N VAL A 129 3.90 -11.28 0.72
CA VAL A 129 3.58 -10.12 1.56
C VAL A 129 4.57 -10.04 2.71
N THR A 130 5.14 -8.84 2.92
CA THR A 130 6.16 -8.60 3.97
C THR A 130 5.61 -7.75 5.12
N THR A 131 4.63 -6.90 4.85
CA THR A 131 4.04 -6.00 5.85
C THR A 131 2.53 -6.00 5.78
N MET A 132 1.89 -5.82 6.91
CA MET A 132 0.43 -5.71 7.02
C MET A 132 0.06 -4.59 7.99
N SER A 133 -0.91 -3.76 7.64
CA SER A 133 -1.53 -2.86 8.60
C SER A 133 -2.57 -3.61 9.44
N ALA A 134 -2.79 -3.17 10.66
CA ALA A 134 -3.83 -3.67 11.52
C ALA A 134 -4.56 -2.49 12.18
N GLU A 135 -5.81 -2.71 12.59
CA GLU A 135 -6.58 -1.75 13.37
C GLU A 135 -6.69 -0.34 12.72
N SER A 136 -6.72 -0.31 11.37
CA SER A 136 -6.77 0.95 10.64
C SER A 136 -8.12 1.66 10.82
N LYS A 137 -8.08 2.95 11.11
CA LYS A 137 -9.23 3.84 11.19
C LYS A 137 -9.21 4.79 10.00
N THR A 138 -10.31 4.88 9.26
CA THR A 138 -10.39 5.67 8.03
C THR A 138 -11.21 6.94 8.15
N GLU A 139 -11.94 7.06 9.23
CA GLU A 139 -12.72 8.24 9.61
C GLU A 139 -11.81 9.36 10.18
N PRO A 140 -12.13 10.62 9.95
CA PRO A 140 -11.40 11.74 10.54
C PRO A 140 -11.42 11.68 12.07
N GLY A 141 -10.25 11.66 12.70
CA GLY A 141 -10.13 11.55 14.16
C GLY A 141 -10.40 10.15 14.72
N GLY A 142 -10.54 9.11 13.88
CA GLY A 142 -10.92 7.76 14.26
C GLY A 142 -10.04 7.10 15.32
N TYR A 143 -8.77 7.48 15.40
CA TYR A 143 -7.86 7.01 16.45
C TYR A 143 -8.06 7.70 17.82
N TYR A 144 -8.83 8.78 17.87
CA TYR A 144 -9.04 9.56 19.08
C TYR A 144 -10.50 9.59 19.55
N THR A 145 -11.44 9.83 18.63
CA THR A 145 -12.86 10.09 18.96
C THR A 145 -13.83 9.00 18.54
N TYR A 146 -13.38 8.03 17.74
CA TYR A 146 -14.21 6.95 17.17
C TYR A 146 -15.51 7.40 16.50
N PRO A 147 -15.53 8.45 15.68
CA PRO A 147 -16.75 8.84 14.97
C PRO A 147 -17.03 7.83 13.86
N GLN A 148 -18.02 6.96 14.02
CA GLN A 148 -18.42 5.98 13.00
C GLN A 148 -19.03 6.61 11.74
N ALA A 149 -19.31 7.89 11.73
CA ALA A 149 -20.17 8.53 10.74
C ALA A 149 -19.51 8.98 9.43
N LEU A 150 -18.18 8.87 9.26
CA LEU A 150 -17.46 9.44 8.11
C LEU A 150 -16.34 8.55 7.57
N GLU A 151 -16.56 7.26 7.54
CA GLU A 151 -15.58 6.34 6.93
C GLU A 151 -15.30 6.71 5.46
N GLN A 152 -14.03 6.87 5.12
CA GLN A 152 -13.62 7.16 3.74
C GLN A 152 -13.78 5.95 2.83
N PHE A 153 -13.66 4.76 3.38
CA PHE A 153 -13.88 3.47 2.72
C PHE A 153 -14.01 2.37 3.78
N HIS A 154 -14.75 1.34 3.43
CA HIS A 154 -14.95 0.18 4.31
C HIS A 154 -13.64 -0.57 4.61
N VAL A 155 -13.40 -0.83 5.88
CA VAL A 155 -12.32 -1.69 6.39
C VAL A 155 -12.85 -3.12 6.44
N SER A 156 -12.26 -4.04 5.65
CA SER A 156 -12.73 -5.42 5.57
C SER A 156 -12.17 -6.33 6.67
N ASP A 157 -11.02 -5.97 7.24
CA ASP A 157 -10.41 -6.67 8.37
C ASP A 157 -10.33 -5.71 9.57
N GLU A 158 -11.27 -5.87 10.48
CA GLU A 158 -11.42 -5.02 11.66
C GLU A 158 -10.65 -5.55 12.88
N ARG A 159 -9.91 -6.66 12.70
CA ARG A 159 -9.14 -7.27 13.80
C ARG A 159 -8.17 -6.27 14.40
N THR A 160 -8.06 -6.34 15.70
CA THR A 160 -7.03 -5.60 16.46
C THR A 160 -5.64 -6.09 16.07
N ALA A 161 -4.63 -5.28 16.36
CA ALA A 161 -3.25 -5.63 16.09
C ALA A 161 -2.84 -6.93 16.82
N VAL A 162 -3.34 -7.14 18.04
CA VAL A 162 -3.11 -8.38 18.82
C VAL A 162 -3.76 -9.61 18.19
N GLU A 163 -4.96 -9.47 17.62
CA GLU A 163 -5.63 -10.56 16.92
C GLU A 163 -4.92 -10.94 15.63
N VAL A 164 -4.44 -9.96 14.85
CA VAL A 164 -3.63 -10.21 13.66
C VAL A 164 -2.30 -10.88 14.04
N GLU A 165 -1.63 -10.41 15.09
CA GLU A 165 -0.41 -11.07 15.61
C GLU A 165 -0.66 -12.53 15.96
N ARG A 166 -1.74 -12.81 16.70
CA ARG A 166 -2.10 -14.18 17.08
C ARG A 166 -2.38 -15.06 15.86
N ALA A 167 -3.10 -14.54 14.86
CA ALA A 167 -3.37 -15.25 13.62
C ALA A 167 -2.05 -15.59 12.89
N LEU A 168 -1.13 -14.63 12.75
CA LEU A 168 0.16 -14.86 12.11
C LEU A 168 1.01 -15.90 12.87
N LYS A 169 1.03 -15.83 14.19
CA LYS A 169 1.74 -16.83 15.03
C LYS A 169 1.15 -18.23 14.86
N SER A 170 -0.18 -18.37 14.75
CA SER A 170 -0.82 -19.66 14.52
C SER A 170 -0.46 -20.28 13.15
N LEU A 171 -0.06 -19.44 12.19
CA LEU A 171 0.45 -19.85 10.88
C LEU A 171 1.98 -20.11 10.87
N GLY A 172 2.62 -20.11 12.03
CA GLY A 172 4.06 -20.31 12.17
C GLY A 172 4.88 -19.12 11.69
N ARG A 173 4.32 -17.91 11.72
CA ARG A 173 5.01 -16.66 11.39
C ARG A 173 5.38 -15.92 12.66
N GLU A 174 6.49 -15.19 12.60
CA GLU A 174 6.94 -14.31 13.68
C GLU A 174 6.67 -12.85 13.26
N PRO A 175 5.56 -12.23 13.70
CA PRO A 175 5.27 -10.84 13.39
C PRO A 175 6.20 -9.92 14.18
N VAL A 176 6.74 -8.93 13.51
CA VAL A 176 7.58 -7.87 14.08
C VAL A 176 6.79 -6.58 14.12
N TRP A 177 6.63 -6.02 15.33
CA TRP A 177 5.86 -4.78 15.54
C TRP A 177 6.60 -3.51 15.13
N LYS A 178 7.87 -3.61 14.94
CA LYS A 178 8.71 -2.47 14.58
C LYS A 178 9.58 -2.86 13.40
N ASP A 179 9.61 -1.98 12.42
CA ASP A 179 10.55 -2.09 11.32
C ASP A 179 11.96 -1.78 11.84
N TRP A 180 12.74 -2.82 12.07
CA TRP A 180 14.13 -2.69 12.46
C TRP A 180 14.98 -2.53 11.22
N ASP A 181 15.54 -1.34 11.06
CA ASP A 181 16.55 -1.08 10.06
C ASP A 181 17.80 -0.53 10.74
N ALA A 182 18.90 -1.30 10.65
CA ALA A 182 20.19 -0.92 11.23
C ALA A 182 20.69 0.46 10.75
N SER A 183 20.19 0.96 9.63
CA SER A 183 20.52 2.30 9.15
C SER A 183 19.99 3.41 10.06
N PHE A 184 18.92 3.17 10.83
CA PHE A 184 18.43 4.15 11.80
C PHE A 184 19.37 4.30 13.02
N ASP A 185 20.08 3.24 13.38
CA ASP A 185 21.02 3.27 14.50
C ASP A 185 22.29 4.08 14.17
N GLN A 186 22.67 4.15 12.91
CA GLN A 186 23.83 4.92 12.45
C GLN A 186 23.63 6.43 12.58
N PHE A 187 22.39 6.92 12.53
CA PHE A 187 22.07 8.35 12.71
C PHE A 187 21.97 8.75 14.19
N ALA A 188 21.78 7.81 15.10
CA ALA A 188 21.72 8.08 16.54
C ALA A 188 23.11 8.27 17.15
N SER A 189 24.16 7.73 16.55
CA SER A 189 25.55 7.78 17.04
C SER A 189 26.33 9.03 16.62
N THR A 190 25.74 9.92 15.81
CA THR A 190 26.38 11.14 15.27
C THR A 190 25.86 12.43 15.91
N ARG A 191 25.20 12.35 17.06
CA ARG A 191 24.81 13.53 17.88
C ARG A 191 25.59 13.64 19.15
#